data_7bff38990adc123a0420938cb5856056
#
_entry.id   7bff38990adc123a0420938cb5856056
#
_cell.length_a   1.000
_cell.length_b   1.000
_cell.length_c   1.000
_cell.angle_alpha   90.00
_cell.angle_beta   90.00
_cell.angle_gamma   90.00
#
_symmetry.space_group_name_H-M   'P 1'
#
loop_
_entity.id
_entity.type
_entity.pdbx_description
1 polymer ?
#
loop_
_entity_poly.entity_id
_entity_poly.type
_entity_poly.pdbx_seq_one_letter_code
_entity_poly.pdbx_strand_id
1 'polypeptide(L)'
;KISDDMDWNDGALVEPMAVSVHGFRFANFLPGEVVAIVGSSTIGLSSIAVAKYFGAKTVIASAKYPQQAEAAKKMGADFVVSAEPGHLEEKCFELTNGIGVDIVVETIGGTSAGPLVQAAKCVKNTGKVIVLGGFRNPVEIDFLQPMIKEISFIPATCYANINGKHDFEIAVDILASGKHPYKEIVTHEYSLEDIQEGFKTAYDKTSGSIKVHIRQ
;
A
#
# COMPACT_ATOMS: atom_id res chain seq x y z
N LYS A 1 -14.68 -9.29 -16.37
CA LYS A 1 -13.94 -9.27 -17.63
C LYS A 1 -13.01 -8.06 -17.57
N ILE A 2 -11.72 -8.23 -17.85
CA ILE A 2 -10.79 -7.13 -18.06
C ILE A 2 -11.08 -6.45 -19.40
N SER A 3 -10.71 -5.15 -19.53
CA SER A 3 -10.83 -4.40 -20.79
C SER A 3 -9.94 -5.02 -21.87
N ASP A 4 -10.37 -4.92 -23.13
CA ASP A 4 -9.58 -5.44 -24.26
C ASP A 4 -8.28 -4.62 -24.49
N ASP A 5 -8.17 -3.44 -23.87
CA ASP A 5 -6.97 -2.58 -23.90
C ASP A 5 -5.96 -2.96 -22.78
N MET A 6 -6.30 -3.88 -21.89
CA MET A 6 -5.42 -4.36 -20.81
C MET A 6 -4.65 -5.61 -21.25
N ASP A 7 -3.35 -5.62 -21.01
CA ASP A 7 -2.52 -6.80 -21.23
C ASP A 7 -2.57 -7.80 -20.06
N TRP A 8 -1.88 -8.93 -20.18
CA TRP A 8 -1.83 -9.95 -19.12
C TRP A 8 -1.12 -9.45 -17.85
N ASN A 9 -0.17 -8.51 -17.97
CA ASN A 9 0.49 -7.92 -16.80
C ASN A 9 -0.50 -7.07 -16.01
N ASP A 10 -1.31 -6.25 -16.69
CA ASP A 10 -2.39 -5.49 -16.05
C ASP A 10 -3.40 -6.44 -15.39
N GLY A 11 -3.81 -7.51 -16.10
CA GLY A 11 -4.74 -8.51 -15.58
C GLY A 11 -4.25 -9.18 -14.29
N ALA A 12 -2.97 -9.54 -14.22
CA ALA A 12 -2.36 -10.15 -13.04
C ALA A 12 -2.19 -9.17 -11.86
N LEU A 13 -2.28 -7.87 -12.11
CA LEU A 13 -2.19 -6.82 -11.09
C LEU A 13 -3.54 -6.38 -10.52
N VAL A 14 -4.66 -6.84 -11.10
CA VAL A 14 -6.02 -6.51 -10.61
C VAL A 14 -6.21 -6.98 -9.17
N GLU A 15 -5.76 -8.20 -8.85
CA GLU A 15 -5.92 -8.76 -7.51
C GLU A 15 -5.21 -7.94 -6.43
N PRO A 16 -3.90 -7.65 -6.49
CA PRO A 16 -3.24 -6.84 -5.47
C PRO A 16 -3.75 -5.40 -5.41
N MET A 17 -4.26 -4.85 -6.52
CA MET A 17 -4.94 -3.55 -6.54
C MET A 17 -6.25 -3.62 -5.78
N ALA A 18 -7.05 -4.68 -5.96
CA ALA A 18 -8.33 -4.87 -5.29
C ALA A 18 -8.20 -4.99 -3.77
N VAL A 19 -7.10 -5.56 -3.26
CA VAL A 19 -6.79 -5.59 -1.82
C VAL A 19 -6.70 -4.17 -1.25
N SER A 20 -5.99 -3.27 -1.94
CA SER A 20 -5.90 -1.87 -1.53
C SER A 20 -7.23 -1.15 -1.66
N VAL A 21 -7.97 -1.35 -2.75
CA VAL A 21 -9.33 -0.80 -2.93
C VAL A 21 -10.22 -1.20 -1.76
N HIS A 22 -10.19 -2.49 -1.38
CA HIS A 22 -10.96 -3.01 -0.25
C HIS A 22 -10.65 -2.26 1.05
N GLY A 23 -9.35 -2.12 1.37
CA GLY A 23 -8.92 -1.43 2.59
C GLY A 23 -9.45 0.00 2.69
N PHE A 24 -9.33 0.79 1.63
CA PHE A 24 -9.83 2.17 1.61
C PHE A 24 -11.36 2.24 1.69
N ARG A 25 -12.09 1.37 1.00
CA ARG A 25 -13.55 1.32 1.04
C ARG A 25 -14.05 0.87 2.41
N PHE A 26 -13.43 -0.16 2.98
CA PHE A 26 -13.80 -0.69 4.28
C PHE A 26 -13.54 0.32 5.40
N ALA A 27 -12.50 1.14 5.27
CA ALA A 27 -12.20 2.24 6.17
C ALA A 27 -13.08 3.48 5.98
N ASN A 28 -14.01 3.47 5.02
CA ASN A 28 -14.80 4.65 4.64
C ASN A 28 -13.89 5.88 4.41
N PHE A 29 -12.91 5.73 3.51
CA PHE A 29 -12.04 6.81 3.08
C PHE A 29 -12.83 7.96 2.48
N LEU A 30 -12.45 9.19 2.80
CA LEU A 30 -13.07 10.40 2.26
C LEU A 30 -12.08 11.18 1.38
N PRO A 31 -12.51 11.68 0.21
CA PRO A 31 -11.68 12.58 -0.58
C PRO A 31 -11.21 13.79 0.25
N GLY A 32 -9.96 14.19 0.06
CA GLY A 32 -9.35 15.28 0.82
C GLY A 32 -8.57 14.86 2.06
N GLU A 33 -8.68 13.59 2.51
CA GLU A 33 -7.86 13.06 3.61
C GLU A 33 -6.38 12.99 3.25
N VAL A 34 -5.53 13.18 4.26
CA VAL A 34 -4.06 13.00 4.19
C VAL A 34 -3.74 11.56 4.56
N VAL A 35 -3.00 10.88 3.70
CA VAL A 35 -2.70 9.45 3.83
C VAL A 35 -1.21 9.21 3.94
N ALA A 36 -0.79 8.38 4.90
CA ALA A 36 0.56 7.84 4.95
C ALA A 36 0.54 6.34 4.63
N ILE A 37 1.55 5.88 3.88
CA ILE A 37 1.72 4.47 3.50
C ILE A 37 3.01 3.95 4.13
N VAL A 38 2.88 2.94 4.99
CA VAL A 38 4.00 2.23 5.60
C VAL A 38 4.43 1.09 4.67
N GLY A 39 5.53 1.32 3.95
CA GLY A 39 6.09 0.39 2.97
C GLY A 39 5.64 0.64 1.53
N SER A 40 6.55 0.48 0.58
CA SER A 40 6.34 0.72 -0.86
C SER A 40 6.71 -0.54 -1.68
N SER A 41 6.23 -1.70 -1.26
CA SER A 41 6.21 -2.91 -2.08
C SER A 41 4.90 -2.97 -2.89
N THR A 42 4.55 -4.10 -3.50
CA THR A 42 3.37 -4.26 -4.37
C THR A 42 2.09 -3.66 -3.75
N ILE A 43 1.76 -4.02 -2.50
CA ILE A 43 0.53 -3.52 -1.83
C ILE A 43 0.66 -2.04 -1.46
N GLY A 44 1.84 -1.59 -1.01
CA GLY A 44 2.05 -0.17 -0.72
C GLY A 44 1.92 0.71 -1.98
N LEU A 45 2.49 0.28 -3.09
CA LEU A 45 2.38 0.98 -4.37
C LEU A 45 0.95 1.01 -4.91
N SER A 46 0.20 -0.09 -4.80
CA SER A 46 -1.23 -0.07 -5.14
C SER A 46 -2.02 0.85 -4.20
N SER A 47 -1.69 0.88 -2.91
CA SER A 47 -2.34 1.78 -1.94
C SER A 47 -2.09 3.26 -2.27
N ILE A 48 -0.90 3.63 -2.75
CA ILE A 48 -0.62 4.99 -3.24
C ILE A 48 -1.53 5.34 -4.42
N ALA A 49 -1.58 4.47 -5.43
CA ALA A 49 -2.42 4.69 -6.62
C ALA A 49 -3.91 4.78 -6.26
N VAL A 50 -4.40 3.89 -5.39
CA VAL A 50 -5.80 3.90 -4.91
C VAL A 50 -6.11 5.17 -4.12
N ALA A 51 -5.24 5.59 -3.20
CA ALA A 51 -5.42 6.83 -2.44
C ALA A 51 -5.55 8.04 -3.37
N LYS A 52 -4.68 8.16 -4.37
CA LYS A 52 -4.74 9.24 -5.36
C LYS A 52 -6.00 9.16 -6.23
N TYR A 53 -6.37 7.97 -6.68
CA TYR A 53 -7.59 7.76 -7.46
C TYR A 53 -8.86 8.14 -6.68
N PHE A 54 -8.91 7.86 -5.39
CA PHE A 54 -10.02 8.23 -4.51
C PHE A 54 -9.98 9.68 -4.03
N GLY A 55 -8.95 10.45 -4.41
CA GLY A 55 -8.88 11.89 -4.15
C GLY A 55 -8.22 12.25 -2.82
N ALA A 56 -7.24 11.48 -2.37
CA ALA A 56 -6.39 11.89 -1.24
C ALA A 56 -5.74 13.25 -1.49
N LYS A 57 -5.77 14.14 -0.50
CA LYS A 57 -5.16 15.46 -0.57
C LYS A 57 -3.64 15.35 -0.69
N THR A 58 -3.06 14.51 0.15
CA THR A 58 -1.62 14.28 0.23
C THR A 58 -1.37 12.82 0.52
N VAL A 59 -0.41 12.21 -0.19
CA VAL A 59 0.05 10.85 0.02
C VAL A 59 1.53 10.87 0.35
N ILE A 60 1.89 10.35 1.54
CA ILE A 60 3.25 10.22 2.04
C ILE A 60 3.58 8.73 2.07
N ALA A 61 4.71 8.29 1.52
CA ALA A 61 5.09 6.90 1.53
C ALA A 61 6.50 6.67 2.09
N SER A 62 6.71 5.58 2.82
CA SER A 62 8.04 5.15 3.22
C SER A 62 8.56 4.07 2.26
N ALA A 63 9.83 4.15 1.88
CA ALA A 63 10.47 3.19 0.99
C ALA A 63 11.83 2.77 1.53
N LYS A 64 12.09 1.45 1.51
CA LYS A 64 13.35 0.88 1.98
C LYS A 64 14.42 0.86 0.89
N TYR A 65 14.03 0.66 -0.36
CA TYR A 65 14.94 0.50 -1.49
C TYR A 65 14.73 1.59 -2.53
N PRO A 66 15.79 1.98 -3.29
CA PRO A 66 15.69 3.05 -4.30
C PRO A 66 14.62 2.81 -5.35
N GLN A 67 14.50 1.57 -5.86
CA GLN A 67 13.47 1.21 -6.86
C GLN A 67 12.05 1.37 -6.33
N GLN A 68 11.84 1.11 -5.02
CA GLN A 68 10.54 1.32 -4.38
C GLN A 68 10.22 2.81 -4.25
N ALA A 69 11.23 3.64 -3.91
CA ALA A 69 11.07 5.08 -3.80
C ALA A 69 10.72 5.72 -5.17
N GLU A 70 11.39 5.30 -6.22
CA GLU A 70 11.10 5.71 -7.59
C GLU A 70 9.67 5.31 -8.01
N ALA A 71 9.30 4.05 -7.79
CA ALA A 71 7.97 3.55 -8.10
C ALA A 71 6.88 4.30 -7.31
N ALA A 72 7.12 4.59 -6.02
CA ALA A 72 6.17 5.33 -5.18
C ALA A 72 5.89 6.75 -5.75
N LYS A 73 6.92 7.45 -6.22
CA LYS A 73 6.75 8.75 -6.89
C LYS A 73 5.92 8.62 -8.16
N LYS A 74 6.20 7.61 -9.00
CA LYS A 74 5.46 7.34 -10.23
C LYS A 74 3.99 6.98 -9.96
N MET A 75 3.72 6.28 -8.86
CA MET A 75 2.34 5.97 -8.43
C MET A 75 1.59 7.20 -7.91
N GLY A 76 2.26 8.32 -7.70
CA GLY A 76 1.66 9.58 -7.30
C GLY A 76 1.81 9.92 -5.83
N ALA A 77 2.76 9.31 -5.10
CA ALA A 77 3.11 9.79 -3.77
C ALA A 77 3.66 11.22 -3.85
N ASP A 78 3.07 12.14 -3.09
CA ASP A 78 3.51 13.53 -3.03
C ASP A 78 4.86 13.65 -2.31
N PHE A 79 5.08 12.78 -1.31
CA PHE A 79 6.33 12.70 -0.56
C PHE A 79 6.74 11.25 -0.37
N VAL A 80 8.02 10.98 -0.58
CA VAL A 80 8.63 9.66 -0.33
C VAL A 80 9.81 9.85 0.61
N VAL A 81 9.78 9.12 1.73
CA VAL A 81 10.81 9.17 2.77
C VAL A 81 11.48 7.80 2.94
N SER A 82 12.64 7.78 3.60
CA SER A 82 13.29 6.53 3.99
C SER A 82 12.40 5.73 4.94
N ALA A 83 12.47 4.39 4.86
CA ALA A 83 11.84 3.49 5.83
C ALA A 83 12.59 3.40 7.17
N GLU A 84 13.67 4.16 7.36
CA GLU A 84 14.36 4.25 8.64
C GLU A 84 13.43 4.84 9.72
N PRO A 85 13.57 4.40 10.98
CA PRO A 85 12.72 4.87 12.07
C PRO A 85 12.72 6.40 12.21
N GLY A 86 11.54 6.97 12.40
CA GLY A 86 11.33 8.40 12.61
C GLY A 86 11.05 9.22 11.35
N HIS A 87 11.58 8.81 10.18
CA HIS A 87 11.47 9.63 8.97
C HIS A 87 10.01 9.81 8.49
N LEU A 88 9.21 8.74 8.54
CA LEU A 88 7.81 8.84 8.16
C LEU A 88 7.02 9.67 9.16
N GLU A 89 7.25 9.44 10.45
CA GLU A 89 6.62 10.16 11.55
C GLU A 89 6.90 11.66 11.45
N GLU A 90 8.17 12.03 11.29
CA GLU A 90 8.59 13.43 11.14
C GLU A 90 7.88 14.10 9.96
N LYS A 91 7.85 13.44 8.80
CA LYS A 91 7.20 13.98 7.61
C LYS A 91 5.68 14.11 7.80
N CYS A 92 5.03 13.15 8.45
CA CYS A 92 3.60 13.21 8.75
C CYS A 92 3.30 14.43 9.64
N PHE A 93 4.07 14.66 10.70
CA PHE A 93 3.87 15.80 11.60
C PHE A 93 4.24 17.14 10.96
N GLU A 94 5.31 17.19 10.16
CA GLU A 94 5.69 18.39 9.39
C GLU A 94 4.52 18.87 8.50
N LEU A 95 3.92 17.97 7.74
CA LEU A 95 2.88 18.31 6.77
C LEU A 95 1.50 18.56 7.38
N THR A 96 1.32 18.20 8.65
CA THR A 96 0.05 18.33 9.37
C THR A 96 0.12 19.26 10.58
N ASN A 97 1.17 20.10 10.67
CA ASN A 97 1.39 21.02 11.79
C ASN A 97 1.36 20.31 13.16
N GLY A 98 1.96 19.13 13.25
CA GLY A 98 2.05 18.34 14.48
C GLY A 98 0.82 17.52 14.85
N ILE A 99 -0.22 17.49 14.01
CA ILE A 99 -1.48 16.80 14.30
C ILE A 99 -1.40 15.31 13.98
N GLY A 100 -0.70 14.92 12.90
CA GLY A 100 -0.70 13.59 12.31
C GLY A 100 -1.69 13.46 11.14
N VAL A 101 -1.55 12.38 10.37
CA VAL A 101 -2.36 12.15 9.17
C VAL A 101 -3.73 11.56 9.50
N ASP A 102 -4.69 11.67 8.58
CA ASP A 102 -6.04 11.15 8.76
C ASP A 102 -6.07 9.61 8.73
N ILE A 103 -5.33 9.04 7.79
CA ILE A 103 -5.25 7.59 7.57
C ILE A 103 -3.80 7.15 7.40
N VAL A 104 -3.46 6.03 8.01
CA VAL A 104 -2.23 5.30 7.72
C VAL A 104 -2.58 3.93 7.17
N VAL A 105 -1.92 3.52 6.08
CA VAL A 105 -2.05 2.17 5.52
C VAL A 105 -0.78 1.39 5.85
N GLU A 106 -0.91 0.37 6.67
CA GLU A 106 0.16 -0.56 7.01
C GLU A 106 0.18 -1.71 5.99
N THR A 107 1.28 -1.89 5.25
CA THR A 107 1.39 -2.85 4.14
C THR A 107 2.55 -3.84 4.28
N ILE A 108 3.24 -3.85 5.41
CA ILE A 108 4.44 -4.66 5.64
C ILE A 108 4.07 -5.96 6.36
N GLY A 109 3.35 -5.87 7.48
CA GLY A 109 3.09 -7.02 8.33
C GLY A 109 4.38 -7.64 8.91
N GLY A 110 4.45 -8.97 8.86
CA GLY A 110 5.65 -9.72 9.22
C GLY A 110 5.61 -10.34 10.61
N THR A 111 6.74 -10.29 11.33
CA THR A 111 6.92 -10.99 12.62
C THR A 111 7.09 -10.04 13.81
N SER A 112 7.07 -8.73 13.58
CA SER A 112 7.21 -7.72 14.64
C SER A 112 6.10 -6.68 14.58
N ALA A 113 5.84 -6.02 15.70
CA ALA A 113 4.84 -4.94 15.80
C ALA A 113 5.33 -3.61 15.19
N GLY A 114 6.60 -3.50 14.81
CA GLY A 114 7.22 -2.24 14.35
C GLY A 114 6.36 -1.45 13.36
N PRO A 115 5.86 -2.05 12.28
CA PRO A 115 5.03 -1.34 11.29
C PRO A 115 3.70 -0.82 11.86
N LEU A 116 3.04 -1.58 12.76
CA LEU A 116 1.81 -1.14 13.44
C LEU A 116 2.08 0.01 14.40
N VAL A 117 3.18 -0.07 15.15
CA VAL A 117 3.60 0.99 16.08
C VAL A 117 3.92 2.27 15.31
N GLN A 118 4.62 2.16 14.18
CA GLN A 118 4.89 3.29 13.30
C GLN A 118 3.60 3.91 12.78
N ALA A 119 2.66 3.08 12.29
CA ALA A 119 1.36 3.56 11.82
C ALA A 119 0.58 4.31 12.91
N ALA A 120 0.53 3.76 14.13
CA ALA A 120 -0.14 4.40 15.27
C ALA A 120 0.50 5.73 15.70
N LYS A 121 1.81 5.88 15.50
CA LYS A 121 2.50 7.17 15.76
C LYS A 121 2.14 8.23 14.74
N CYS A 122 2.10 7.88 13.45
CA CYS A 122 1.83 8.81 12.35
C CYS A 122 0.41 9.35 12.33
N VAL A 123 -0.58 8.55 12.76
CA VAL A 123 -2.00 8.89 12.64
C VAL A 123 -2.42 9.91 13.69
N LYS A 124 -3.35 10.80 13.34
CA LYS A 124 -3.94 11.78 14.27
C LYS A 124 -4.84 11.14 15.32
N ASN A 125 -5.28 11.90 16.33
CA ASN A 125 -6.35 11.48 17.24
C ASN A 125 -7.62 11.17 16.44
N THR A 126 -8.34 10.10 16.81
CA THR A 126 -9.52 9.57 16.12
C THR A 126 -9.30 9.17 14.66
N GLY A 127 -8.03 9.08 14.25
CA GLY A 127 -7.67 8.65 12.90
C GLY A 127 -7.74 7.14 12.71
N LYS A 128 -7.44 6.68 11.50
CA LYS A 128 -7.61 5.28 11.10
C LYS A 128 -6.28 4.66 10.67
N VAL A 129 -6.04 3.43 11.08
CA VAL A 129 -4.95 2.58 10.59
C VAL A 129 -5.55 1.42 9.82
N ILE A 130 -5.42 1.42 8.51
CA ILE A 130 -5.79 0.30 7.64
C ILE A 130 -4.65 -0.71 7.68
N VAL A 131 -4.94 -1.95 8.08
CA VAL A 131 -3.94 -3.01 8.20
C VAL A 131 -4.14 -4.00 7.06
N LEU A 132 -3.25 -3.94 6.07
CA LEU A 132 -3.19 -4.86 4.91
C LEU A 132 -2.05 -5.87 5.06
N GLY A 133 -1.05 -5.54 5.88
CA GLY A 133 0.08 -6.43 6.15
C GLY A 133 -0.34 -7.66 6.94
N GLY A 134 0.13 -8.83 6.51
CA GLY A 134 -0.12 -10.09 7.22
C GLY A 134 0.87 -10.31 8.36
N PHE A 135 0.37 -10.48 9.59
CA PHE A 135 1.18 -10.84 10.76
C PHE A 135 1.08 -12.34 10.99
N ARG A 136 2.22 -13.04 10.82
CA ARG A 136 2.26 -14.52 10.90
C ARG A 136 2.30 -15.06 12.33
N ASN A 137 2.77 -14.23 13.27
CA ASN A 137 2.86 -14.57 14.71
C ASN A 137 2.11 -13.52 15.52
N PRO A 138 1.70 -13.83 16.77
CA PRO A 138 1.25 -12.81 17.70
C PRO A 138 2.30 -11.71 17.86
N VAL A 139 1.87 -10.46 17.83
CA VAL A 139 2.73 -9.30 18.02
C VAL A 139 2.26 -8.50 19.23
N GLU A 140 3.18 -8.01 20.04
CA GLU A 140 2.89 -7.19 21.19
C GLU A 140 2.95 -5.72 20.80
N ILE A 141 1.90 -4.96 21.15
CA ILE A 141 1.86 -3.51 20.99
C ILE A 141 1.49 -2.87 22.33
N ASP A 142 2.15 -1.75 22.67
CA ASP A 142 1.67 -0.88 23.74
C ASP A 142 0.39 -0.21 23.26
N PHE A 143 -0.74 -0.65 23.82
CA PHE A 143 -2.04 -0.16 23.40
C PHE A 143 -2.46 1.14 24.10
N LEU A 144 -1.67 1.65 25.04
CA LEU A 144 -2.01 2.88 25.79
C LEU A 144 -2.11 4.10 24.87
N GLN A 145 -1.12 4.30 24.01
CA GLN A 145 -1.13 5.46 23.09
C GLN A 145 -2.25 5.38 22.05
N PRO A 146 -2.46 4.23 21.35
CA PRO A 146 -3.63 4.03 20.51
C PRO A 146 -4.97 4.30 21.21
N MET A 147 -5.11 3.87 22.46
CA MET A 147 -6.32 4.07 23.26
C MET A 147 -6.53 5.56 23.58
N ILE A 148 -5.50 6.27 24.04
CA ILE A 148 -5.58 7.72 24.34
C ILE A 148 -5.91 8.52 23.08
N LYS A 149 -5.37 8.13 21.93
CA LYS A 149 -5.63 8.78 20.64
C LYS A 149 -6.96 8.32 20.01
N GLU A 150 -7.65 7.35 20.58
CA GLU A 150 -8.90 6.75 20.03
C GLU A 150 -8.72 6.26 18.58
N ILE A 151 -7.59 5.60 18.28
CA ILE A 151 -7.26 5.12 16.94
C ILE A 151 -8.15 3.94 16.56
N SER A 152 -8.71 3.97 15.36
CA SER A 152 -9.39 2.83 14.76
C SER A 152 -8.40 1.96 13.98
N PHE A 153 -8.11 0.75 14.44
CA PHE A 153 -7.41 -0.25 13.64
C PHE A 153 -8.43 -1.02 12.79
N ILE A 154 -8.23 -1.04 11.48
CA ILE A 154 -9.14 -1.63 10.50
C ILE A 154 -8.39 -2.70 9.72
N PRO A 155 -8.39 -3.97 10.21
CA PRO A 155 -7.86 -5.08 9.43
C PRO A 155 -8.72 -5.29 8.19
N ALA A 156 -8.09 -5.31 7.01
CA ALA A 156 -8.77 -5.56 5.75
C ALA A 156 -8.05 -6.69 5.01
N THR A 157 -8.80 -7.70 4.61
CA THR A 157 -8.25 -8.90 3.97
C THR A 157 -8.98 -9.16 2.67
N CYS A 158 -8.20 -9.44 1.62
CA CYS A 158 -8.73 -9.76 0.30
C CYS A 158 -9.58 -8.62 -0.29
N TYR A 159 -10.81 -8.94 -0.69
CA TYR A 159 -11.71 -8.04 -1.42
C TYR A 159 -13.15 -8.49 -1.22
N ALA A 160 -14.10 -7.59 -1.43
CA ALA A 160 -15.52 -7.85 -1.21
C ALA A 160 -16.40 -7.13 -2.23
N ASN A 161 -17.70 -7.42 -2.16
CA ASN A 161 -18.73 -6.59 -2.74
C ASN A 161 -19.24 -5.63 -1.66
N ILE A 162 -19.03 -4.33 -1.83
CA ILE A 162 -19.48 -3.30 -0.90
C ILE A 162 -20.45 -2.40 -1.67
N ASN A 163 -21.66 -2.23 -1.14
CA ASN A 163 -22.70 -1.39 -1.74
C ASN A 163 -22.96 -1.72 -3.23
N GLY A 164 -23.00 -3.01 -3.56
CA GLY A 164 -23.35 -3.48 -4.90
C GLY A 164 -22.23 -3.39 -5.95
N LYS A 165 -21.02 -2.91 -5.60
CA LYS A 165 -19.86 -2.88 -6.50
C LYS A 165 -18.72 -3.71 -5.92
N HIS A 166 -18.16 -4.63 -6.71
CA HIS A 166 -17.06 -5.46 -6.30
C HIS A 166 -15.73 -4.70 -6.39
N ASP A 167 -14.79 -4.94 -5.45
CA ASP A 167 -13.50 -4.24 -5.41
C ASP A 167 -12.64 -4.51 -6.65
N PHE A 168 -12.79 -5.69 -7.28
CA PHE A 168 -12.15 -5.99 -8.58
C PHE A 168 -12.60 -5.08 -9.71
N GLU A 169 -13.88 -4.70 -9.75
CA GLU A 169 -14.38 -3.80 -10.79
C GLU A 169 -13.70 -2.43 -10.68
N ILE A 170 -13.55 -1.93 -9.45
CA ILE A 170 -12.85 -0.66 -9.20
C ILE A 170 -11.37 -0.79 -9.53
N ALA A 171 -10.73 -1.91 -9.18
CA ALA A 171 -9.32 -2.16 -9.50
C ALA A 171 -9.09 -2.17 -11.03
N VAL A 172 -9.99 -2.79 -11.80
CA VAL A 172 -9.96 -2.74 -13.27
C VAL A 172 -10.10 -1.31 -13.77
N ASP A 173 -11.06 -0.54 -13.22
CA ASP A 173 -11.26 0.87 -13.60
C ASP A 173 -9.99 1.72 -13.35
N ILE A 174 -9.30 1.49 -12.21
CA ILE A 174 -8.07 2.20 -11.88
C ILE A 174 -6.96 1.87 -12.88
N LEU A 175 -6.74 0.59 -13.15
CA LEU A 175 -5.70 0.13 -14.08
C LEU A 175 -6.00 0.60 -15.51
N ALA A 176 -7.23 0.46 -15.98
CA ALA A 176 -7.65 0.89 -17.31
C ALA A 176 -7.58 2.42 -17.50
N SER A 177 -7.63 3.19 -16.41
CA SER A 177 -7.50 4.66 -16.49
C SER A 177 -6.14 5.14 -17.00
N GLY A 178 -5.11 4.31 -16.88
CA GLY A 178 -3.72 4.63 -17.25
C GLY A 178 -3.10 5.80 -16.47
N LYS A 179 -3.80 6.34 -15.46
CA LYS A 179 -3.32 7.51 -14.69
C LYS A 179 -2.11 7.18 -13.81
N HIS A 180 -1.99 5.93 -13.40
CA HIS A 180 -0.91 5.45 -12.56
C HIS A 180 -0.23 4.28 -13.27
N PRO A 181 1.06 4.34 -13.57
CA PRO A 181 1.76 3.32 -14.37
C PRO A 181 2.05 2.06 -13.54
N TYR A 182 1.01 1.48 -12.93
CA TYR A 182 1.15 0.39 -11.97
C TYR A 182 1.81 -0.86 -12.58
N LYS A 183 1.62 -1.11 -13.88
CA LYS A 183 2.31 -2.21 -14.55
C LYS A 183 3.84 -2.09 -14.55
N GLU A 184 4.39 -0.89 -14.38
CA GLU A 184 5.84 -0.69 -14.29
C GLU A 184 6.45 -1.29 -13.01
N ILE A 185 5.64 -1.69 -12.03
CA ILE A 185 6.14 -2.42 -10.85
C ILE A 185 6.54 -3.86 -11.19
N VAL A 186 6.09 -4.41 -12.33
CA VAL A 186 6.56 -5.71 -12.84
C VAL A 186 7.98 -5.51 -13.37
N THR A 187 8.95 -5.75 -12.51
CA THR A 187 10.38 -5.49 -12.80
C THR A 187 11.08 -6.66 -13.46
N HIS A 188 10.54 -7.87 -13.28
CA HIS A 188 11.15 -9.10 -13.78
C HIS A 188 10.06 -10.05 -14.26
N GLU A 189 10.36 -10.76 -15.35
CA GLU A 189 9.51 -11.80 -15.91
C GLU A 189 10.36 -13.06 -16.17
N TYR A 190 9.82 -14.21 -15.84
CA TYR A 190 10.45 -15.51 -16.03
C TYR A 190 9.50 -16.48 -16.71
N SER A 191 10.03 -17.45 -17.41
CA SER A 191 9.26 -18.58 -17.91
C SER A 191 8.83 -19.49 -16.76
N LEU A 192 7.90 -20.40 -17.02
CA LEU A 192 7.50 -21.41 -16.04
C LEU A 192 8.66 -22.37 -15.71
N GLU A 193 9.54 -22.64 -16.67
CA GLU A 193 10.73 -23.46 -16.49
C GLU A 193 11.71 -22.85 -15.50
N ASP A 194 11.78 -21.49 -15.46
CA ASP A 194 12.68 -20.72 -14.61
C ASP A 194 12.03 -20.22 -13.31
N ILE A 195 10.89 -20.81 -12.92
CA ILE A 195 10.09 -20.38 -11.76
C ILE A 195 10.89 -20.29 -10.46
N GLN A 196 11.86 -21.19 -10.25
CA GLN A 196 12.70 -21.17 -9.05
C GLN A 196 13.58 -19.91 -8.99
N GLU A 197 14.12 -19.48 -10.13
CA GLU A 197 14.89 -18.25 -10.22
C GLU A 197 14.01 -17.02 -10.04
N GLY A 198 12.79 -17.05 -10.58
CA GLY A 198 11.77 -16.06 -10.34
C GLY A 198 11.47 -15.87 -8.83
N PHE A 199 11.33 -16.95 -8.07
CA PHE A 199 11.14 -16.87 -6.61
C PHE A 199 12.36 -16.31 -5.88
N LYS A 200 13.59 -16.69 -6.26
CA LYS A 200 14.81 -16.12 -5.67
C LYS A 200 14.88 -14.62 -5.90
N THR A 201 14.65 -14.17 -7.13
CA THR A 201 14.61 -12.75 -7.48
C THR A 201 13.51 -12.00 -6.73
N ALA A 202 12.33 -12.59 -6.58
CA ALA A 202 11.24 -12.00 -5.82
C ALA A 202 11.58 -11.83 -4.33
N TYR A 203 12.36 -12.75 -3.77
CA TYR A 203 12.81 -12.72 -2.38
C TYR A 203 13.93 -11.70 -2.15
N ASP A 204 14.92 -11.68 -3.05
CA ASP A 204 16.08 -10.77 -2.97
C ASP A 204 15.71 -9.38 -3.54
N LYS A 205 15.33 -8.47 -2.66
CA LYS A 205 14.99 -7.09 -3.04
C LYS A 205 16.21 -6.24 -3.43
N THR A 206 17.42 -6.70 -3.18
CA THR A 206 18.65 -6.02 -3.65
C THR A 206 18.87 -6.20 -5.15
N SER A 207 18.21 -7.17 -5.77
CA SER A 207 18.15 -7.35 -7.24
C SER A 207 17.42 -6.23 -7.97
N GLY A 208 16.77 -5.30 -7.26
CA GLY A 208 15.89 -4.29 -7.83
C GLY A 208 14.45 -4.76 -7.99
N SER A 209 14.11 -5.97 -7.54
CA SER A 209 12.77 -6.53 -7.74
C SER A 209 11.70 -5.82 -6.90
N ILE A 210 10.56 -5.53 -7.53
CA ILE A 210 9.31 -5.12 -6.87
C ILE A 210 8.29 -6.25 -7.03
N LYS A 211 7.86 -6.51 -8.25
CA LYS A 211 6.97 -7.62 -8.61
C LYS A 211 7.62 -8.48 -9.68
N VAL A 212 7.54 -9.78 -9.50
CA VAL A 212 8.04 -10.77 -10.47
C VAL A 212 6.84 -11.52 -11.04
N HIS A 213 6.75 -11.60 -12.36
CA HIS A 213 5.74 -12.38 -13.05
C HIS A 213 6.34 -13.65 -13.63
N ILE A 214 5.56 -14.74 -13.63
CA ILE A 214 5.87 -15.98 -14.33
C ILE A 214 4.92 -16.07 -15.52
N ARG A 215 5.47 -16.26 -16.69
CA ARG A 215 4.72 -16.45 -17.94
C ARG A 215 4.73 -17.89 -18.37
N GLN A 216 3.62 -18.33 -18.95
CA GLN A 216 3.49 -19.59 -19.68
C GLN A 216 3.75 -19.36 -21.16
#